data_0a34cb664264ef18368a939819171cda
#
_entry.id   0a34cb664264ef18368a939819171cda
#
_cell.length_a   1.000
_cell.length_b   1.000
_cell.length_c   1.000
_cell.angle_alpha   90.00
_cell.angle_beta   90.00
_cell.angle_gamma   90.00
#
_symmetry.space_group_name_H-M   'P 1'
#
loop_
_entity.id
_entity.type
_entity.pdbx_description
1 polymer ?
#
loop_
_entity_poly.entity_id
_entity_poly.type
_entity_poly.pdbx_seq_one_letter_code
_entity_poly.pdbx_strand_id
1 'polypeptide(L)'
;GLTSNKLEKMLGREPATDDGQPGRRRPRRGRSVSGGAGKPSVVRRAITLVLNHPEAAASLDVENLAGLSRPGIDLLRDLIETAQQEPNITTAGLLERWRHDEQGRHLGKLAAVEVPGDEEFDPAAELAECLGQLALAGRRERIDFLIEKQRVKPLDEAEIAELRQLR
;
A
#
# COMPACT_ATOMS: atom_id res chain seq x y z
N GLY A 1 -56.79 -46.16 -2.12
CA GLY A 1 -56.69 -45.00 -1.23
C GLY A 1 -55.53 -45.21 -0.27
N LEU A 2 -54.46 -44.45 -0.47
CA LEU A 2 -53.34 -44.41 0.48
C LEU A 2 -53.80 -43.61 1.72
N THR A 3 -53.90 -44.31 2.85
CA THR A 3 -54.23 -43.66 4.11
C THR A 3 -53.07 -42.79 4.58
N SER A 4 -53.42 -41.61 5.10
CA SER A 4 -52.47 -40.58 5.59
C SER A 4 -51.39 -41.14 6.53
N ASN A 5 -51.69 -42.22 7.23
CA ASN A 5 -50.74 -42.88 8.13
C ASN A 5 -49.55 -43.54 7.42
N LYS A 6 -49.63 -43.79 6.13
CA LYS A 6 -48.53 -44.37 5.38
C LYS A 6 -47.56 -43.31 4.85
N LEU A 7 -48.06 -42.08 4.72
CA LEU A 7 -47.22 -40.92 4.32
C LEU A 7 -46.39 -40.41 5.48
N GLU A 8 -46.97 -40.37 6.67
CA GLU A 8 -46.20 -39.95 7.89
C GLU A 8 -45.07 -40.91 8.24
N LYS A 9 -45.29 -42.21 7.97
CA LYS A 9 -44.28 -43.25 8.25
C LYS A 9 -43.11 -43.19 7.25
N MET A 10 -43.28 -42.54 6.10
CA MET A 10 -42.20 -42.32 5.12
C MET A 10 -41.44 -41.01 5.34
N LEU A 11 -42.03 -40.06 6.08
CA LEU A 11 -41.39 -38.77 6.40
C LEU A 11 -40.72 -38.73 7.78
N GLY A 12 -41.02 -39.70 8.63
CA GLY A 12 -40.48 -39.83 9.97
C GLY A 12 -39.23 -40.70 10.06
N ARG A 13 -38.20 -40.39 9.27
CA ARG A 13 -36.87 -40.98 9.47
C ARG A 13 -36.00 -39.97 10.18
N GLU A 14 -35.97 -40.12 11.51
CA GLU A 14 -35.00 -39.42 12.33
C GLU A 14 -33.56 -39.78 11.85
N PRO A 15 -32.70 -38.78 11.68
CA PRO A 15 -31.28 -39.09 11.46
C PRO A 15 -30.65 -39.50 12.77
N ALA A 16 -30.09 -40.67 12.77
CA ALA A 16 -29.21 -41.16 13.82
C ALA A 16 -28.09 -40.16 14.10
N THR A 17 -27.88 -39.87 15.36
CA THR A 17 -26.70 -39.22 15.91
C THR A 17 -25.47 -39.99 15.50
N ASP A 18 -24.68 -39.47 14.57
CA ASP A 18 -23.31 -39.87 14.31
C ASP A 18 -22.40 -38.79 14.91
N ASP A 19 -21.80 -39.14 16.02
CA ASP A 19 -20.72 -38.46 16.70
C ASP A 19 -19.44 -38.56 15.85
N GLY A 20 -19.36 -37.81 14.79
CA GLY A 20 -18.19 -37.67 13.94
C GLY A 20 -17.82 -36.21 13.83
N GLN A 21 -16.98 -35.70 14.75
CA GLN A 21 -16.36 -34.40 14.62
C GLN A 21 -15.56 -34.32 13.31
N PRO A 22 -16.01 -33.59 12.28
CA PRO A 22 -15.10 -33.18 11.23
C PRO A 22 -14.31 -32.00 11.73
N GLY A 23 -13.01 -32.21 11.84
CA GLY A 23 -12.04 -31.17 12.15
C GLY A 23 -12.38 -29.86 11.43
N ARG A 24 -12.55 -28.82 12.22
CA ARG A 24 -12.60 -27.44 11.77
C ARG A 24 -11.33 -27.14 10.97
N ARG A 25 -11.36 -27.44 9.68
CA ARG A 25 -10.46 -26.80 8.73
C ARG A 25 -10.74 -25.29 8.83
N ARG A 26 -9.91 -24.61 9.64
CA ARG A 26 -9.84 -23.15 9.58
C ARG A 26 -9.67 -22.79 8.12
N PRO A 27 -10.57 -22.01 7.53
CA PRO A 27 -10.30 -21.47 6.22
C PRO A 27 -8.99 -20.72 6.35
N ARG A 28 -7.97 -21.12 5.59
CA ARG A 28 -6.83 -20.28 5.30
C ARG A 28 -7.44 -18.93 4.94
N ARG A 29 -7.28 -17.96 5.83
CA ARG A 29 -7.51 -16.57 5.49
C ARG A 29 -6.65 -16.31 4.26
N GLY A 30 -7.25 -16.47 3.10
CA GLY A 30 -6.79 -15.85 1.90
C GLY A 30 -6.56 -14.41 2.30
N ARG A 31 -5.34 -13.95 2.13
CA ARG A 31 -4.95 -12.56 2.26
C ARG A 31 -5.83 -11.84 1.25
N SER A 32 -7.05 -11.53 1.65
CA SER A 32 -7.93 -10.66 0.89
C SER A 32 -7.17 -9.37 0.78
N VAL A 33 -6.75 -9.05 -0.43
CA VAL A 33 -6.44 -7.70 -0.84
C VAL A 33 -7.78 -6.97 -0.74
N SER A 34 -8.21 -6.70 0.49
CA SER A 34 -9.37 -5.88 0.76
C SER A 34 -9.00 -4.47 0.34
N GLY A 35 -9.46 -4.11 -0.85
CA GLY A 35 -9.74 -2.72 -1.19
C GLY A 35 -10.84 -2.21 -0.24
N GLY A 36 -10.57 -2.25 1.06
CA GLY A 36 -11.39 -1.60 2.06
C GLY A 36 -11.17 -0.09 1.90
N ALA A 37 -12.21 0.69 2.10
CA ALA A 37 -12.21 2.13 2.25
C ALA A 37 -11.43 2.55 3.53
N GLY A 38 -10.20 2.04 3.68
CA GLY A 38 -9.22 2.47 4.65
C GLY A 38 -8.49 3.69 4.10
N LYS A 39 -7.92 4.48 4.99
CA LYS A 39 -7.08 5.63 4.62
C LYS A 39 -6.14 5.23 3.48
N PRO A 40 -6.04 6.04 2.41
CA PRO A 40 -5.13 5.74 1.31
C PRO A 40 -3.71 5.52 1.86
N SER A 41 -2.97 4.60 1.25
CA SER A 41 -1.58 4.37 1.67
C SER A 41 -0.79 5.68 1.54
N VAL A 42 0.20 5.90 2.40
CA VAL A 42 1.02 7.11 2.40
C VAL A 42 1.64 7.36 1.02
N VAL A 43 2.10 6.29 0.34
CA VAL A 43 2.61 6.38 -1.04
C VAL A 43 1.55 6.92 -2.00
N ARG A 44 0.32 6.39 -1.92
CA ARG A 44 -0.78 6.84 -2.78
C ARG A 44 -1.14 8.30 -2.52
N ARG A 45 -1.15 8.71 -1.24
CA ARG A 45 -1.39 10.10 -0.85
C ARG A 45 -0.31 11.02 -1.40
N ALA A 46 0.97 10.66 -1.25
CA ALA A 46 2.08 11.42 -1.79
C ALA A 46 2.01 11.55 -3.33
N ILE A 47 1.71 10.47 -4.06
CA ILE A 47 1.50 10.51 -5.51
C ILE A 47 0.35 11.47 -5.88
N THR A 48 -0.78 11.40 -5.17
CA THR A 48 -1.92 12.29 -5.41
C THR A 48 -1.54 13.76 -5.19
N LEU A 49 -0.75 14.05 -4.15
CA LEU A 49 -0.27 15.41 -3.87
C LEU A 49 0.65 15.92 -4.97
N VAL A 50 1.63 15.15 -5.41
CA VAL A 50 2.54 15.55 -6.50
C VAL A 50 1.78 15.77 -7.81
N LEU A 51 0.77 14.95 -8.10
CA LEU A 51 -0.04 15.12 -9.32
C LEU A 51 -0.87 16.41 -9.31
N ASN A 52 -1.48 16.74 -8.17
CA ASN A 52 -2.33 17.93 -8.05
C ASN A 52 -1.52 19.21 -7.79
N HIS A 53 -0.36 19.08 -7.15
CA HIS A 53 0.52 20.17 -6.73
C HIS A 53 1.99 19.85 -7.10
N PRO A 54 2.35 19.84 -8.39
CA PRO A 54 3.73 19.53 -8.81
C PRO A 54 4.77 20.48 -8.22
N GLU A 55 4.37 21.74 -8.01
CA GLU A 55 5.19 22.78 -7.37
C GLU A 55 5.64 22.41 -5.96
N ALA A 56 4.83 21.63 -5.24
CA ALA A 56 5.16 21.17 -3.89
C ALA A 56 6.37 20.23 -3.87
N ALA A 57 6.70 19.60 -4.98
CA ALA A 57 7.83 18.69 -5.10
C ALA A 57 9.18 19.40 -5.30
N ALA A 58 9.18 20.69 -5.64
CA ALA A 58 10.37 21.42 -6.11
C ALA A 58 11.54 21.46 -5.10
N SER A 59 11.24 21.45 -3.80
CA SER A 59 12.24 21.57 -2.73
C SER A 59 12.45 20.28 -1.92
N LEU A 60 11.89 19.15 -2.35
CA LEU A 60 11.92 17.93 -1.57
C LEU A 60 13.15 17.08 -1.88
N ASP A 61 13.69 16.46 -0.83
CA ASP A 61 14.77 15.50 -0.94
C ASP A 61 14.22 14.09 -1.15
N VAL A 62 14.51 13.52 -2.33
CA VAL A 62 14.10 12.15 -2.71
C VAL A 62 15.11 11.09 -2.28
N GLU A 63 16.31 11.47 -1.81
CA GLU A 63 17.32 10.51 -1.35
C GLU A 63 16.79 9.66 -0.19
N ASN A 64 15.94 10.23 0.63
CA ASN A 64 15.28 9.53 1.74
C ASN A 64 14.34 8.40 1.30
N LEU A 65 13.97 8.33 0.02
CA LEU A 65 13.19 7.24 -0.57
C LEU A 65 14.07 6.13 -1.14
N ALA A 66 15.39 6.35 -1.22
CA ALA A 66 16.33 5.35 -1.68
C ALA A 66 16.32 4.12 -0.76
N GLY A 67 16.23 2.94 -1.37
CA GLY A 67 16.21 1.67 -0.61
C GLY A 67 14.85 1.25 -0.07
N LEU A 68 13.79 2.05 -0.27
CA LEU A 68 12.42 1.63 0.03
C LEU A 68 11.90 0.68 -1.06
N SER A 69 11.55 -0.55 -0.66
CA SER A 69 11.00 -1.56 -1.57
C SER A 69 9.48 -1.69 -1.37
N ARG A 70 8.73 -0.64 -1.71
CA ARG A 70 7.27 -0.64 -1.63
C ARG A 70 6.64 -0.35 -2.98
N PRO A 71 5.48 -0.95 -3.29
CA PRO A 71 4.77 -0.66 -4.53
C PRO A 71 4.48 0.84 -4.68
N GLY A 72 4.88 1.42 -5.80
CA GLY A 72 4.64 2.82 -6.14
C GLY A 72 5.71 3.81 -5.67
N ILE A 73 6.75 3.38 -4.94
CA ILE A 73 7.85 4.27 -4.53
C ILE A 73 8.66 4.73 -5.75
N ASP A 74 8.96 3.83 -6.68
CA ASP A 74 9.72 4.19 -7.88
C ASP A 74 8.94 5.22 -8.71
N LEU A 75 7.63 5.01 -8.88
CA LEU A 75 6.75 5.96 -9.54
C LEU A 75 6.70 7.32 -8.81
N LEU A 76 6.61 7.31 -7.48
CA LEU A 76 6.63 8.54 -6.69
C LEU A 76 7.94 9.31 -6.90
N ARG A 77 9.08 8.61 -6.90
CA ARG A 77 10.39 9.21 -7.15
C ARG A 77 10.45 9.84 -8.54
N ASP A 78 10.08 9.08 -9.57
CA ASP A 78 10.08 9.56 -10.95
C ASP A 78 9.20 10.79 -11.14
N LEU A 79 8.03 10.84 -10.48
CA LEU A 79 7.14 12.00 -10.50
C LEU A 79 7.76 13.22 -9.83
N ILE A 80 8.40 13.06 -8.67
CA ILE A 80 9.07 14.16 -7.95
C ILE A 80 10.26 14.66 -8.77
N GLU A 81 11.12 13.77 -9.28
CA GLU A 81 12.27 14.12 -10.11
C GLU A 81 11.83 14.87 -11.38
N THR A 82 10.74 14.42 -12.01
CA THR A 82 10.18 15.10 -13.18
C THR A 82 9.69 16.51 -12.81
N ALA A 83 8.99 16.68 -11.69
CA ALA A 83 8.52 17.97 -11.23
C ALA A 83 9.67 18.92 -10.87
N GLN A 84 10.78 18.40 -10.36
CA GLN A 84 11.99 19.17 -10.07
C GLN A 84 12.76 19.59 -11.32
N GLN A 85 12.78 18.73 -12.34
CA GLN A 85 13.41 19.06 -13.64
C GLN A 85 12.61 20.08 -14.44
N GLU A 86 11.29 20.08 -14.27
CA GLU A 86 10.38 20.97 -14.96
C GLU A 86 9.50 21.74 -13.95
N PRO A 87 10.02 22.82 -13.33
CA PRO A 87 9.32 23.53 -12.25
C PRO A 87 7.93 24.10 -12.61
N ASN A 88 7.64 24.26 -13.91
CA ASN A 88 6.36 24.75 -14.38
C ASN A 88 5.47 23.65 -14.97
N ILE A 89 5.83 22.37 -14.70
CA ILE A 89 5.01 21.26 -15.19
C ILE A 89 3.64 21.30 -14.54
N THR A 90 2.61 21.03 -15.35
CA THR A 90 1.23 20.94 -14.85
C THR A 90 0.83 19.50 -14.62
N THR A 91 -0.26 19.27 -13.89
CA THR A 91 -0.89 17.96 -13.77
C THR A 91 -1.08 17.27 -15.12
N ALA A 92 -1.56 18.02 -16.12
CA ALA A 92 -1.75 17.50 -17.48
C ALA A 92 -0.40 17.11 -18.12
N GLY A 93 0.65 17.89 -17.92
CA GLY A 93 1.99 17.58 -18.41
C GLY A 93 2.56 16.31 -17.78
N LEU A 94 2.39 16.15 -16.48
CA LEU A 94 2.75 14.90 -15.79
C LEU A 94 1.99 13.71 -16.36
N LEU A 95 0.67 13.78 -16.49
CA LEU A 95 -0.15 12.70 -17.02
C LEU A 95 0.21 12.31 -18.46
N GLU A 96 0.55 13.30 -19.31
CA GLU A 96 0.95 13.05 -20.70
C GLU A 96 2.25 12.25 -20.79
N ARG A 97 3.21 12.45 -19.89
CA ARG A 97 4.46 11.67 -19.84
C ARG A 97 4.23 10.18 -19.62
N TRP A 98 3.29 9.83 -18.74
CA TRP A 98 2.95 8.44 -18.44
C TRP A 98 1.76 7.91 -19.26
N ARG A 99 1.30 8.64 -20.28
CA ARG A 99 0.12 8.27 -21.07
C ARG A 99 0.20 6.88 -21.69
N HIS A 100 1.39 6.46 -22.10
CA HIS A 100 1.62 5.18 -22.77
C HIS A 100 2.01 4.04 -21.80
N ASP A 101 2.23 4.35 -20.54
CA ASP A 101 2.55 3.36 -19.51
C ASP A 101 1.29 2.78 -18.89
N GLU A 102 1.40 1.53 -18.39
CA GLU A 102 0.32 0.89 -17.64
C GLU A 102 -0.10 1.73 -16.42
N GLN A 103 0.85 2.47 -15.86
CA GLN A 103 0.65 3.34 -14.71
C GLN A 103 -0.16 4.60 -15.04
N GLY A 104 -0.17 5.06 -16.30
CA GLY A 104 -0.84 6.28 -16.72
C GLY A 104 -2.34 6.30 -16.44
N ARG A 105 -3.02 5.16 -16.63
CA ARG A 105 -4.44 5.03 -16.28
C ARG A 105 -4.68 5.15 -14.78
N HIS A 106 -3.75 4.66 -13.98
CA HIS A 106 -3.82 4.74 -12.54
C HIS A 106 -3.57 6.17 -12.05
N LEU A 107 -2.58 6.84 -12.63
CA LEU A 107 -2.27 8.24 -12.36
C LEU A 107 -3.45 9.17 -12.70
N GLY A 108 -4.11 8.95 -13.84
CA GLY A 108 -5.31 9.71 -14.20
C GLY A 108 -6.44 9.59 -13.18
N LYS A 109 -6.63 8.41 -12.59
CA LYS A 109 -7.61 8.22 -11.50
C LYS A 109 -7.19 8.91 -10.22
N LEU A 110 -5.89 8.95 -9.91
CA LEU A 110 -5.37 9.62 -8.72
C LEU A 110 -5.42 11.14 -8.86
N ALA A 111 -5.12 11.68 -10.04
CA ALA A 111 -5.21 13.11 -10.31
C ALA A 111 -6.66 13.63 -10.23
N ALA A 112 -7.65 12.77 -10.50
CA ALA A 112 -9.07 13.11 -10.37
C ALA A 112 -9.58 13.08 -8.92
N VAL A 113 -8.76 12.64 -7.96
CA VAL A 113 -9.10 12.69 -6.54
C VAL A 113 -8.90 14.12 -6.06
N GLU A 114 -9.99 14.75 -5.64
CA GLU A 114 -9.92 16.07 -5.00
C GLU A 114 -9.11 15.94 -3.70
N VAL A 115 -8.03 16.71 -3.63
CA VAL A 115 -7.29 16.91 -2.39
C VAL A 115 -8.06 17.99 -1.62
N PRO A 116 -8.54 17.71 -0.40
CA PRO A 116 -9.20 18.75 0.39
C PRO A 116 -8.25 19.93 0.55
N GLY A 117 -8.63 21.07 -0.01
CA GLY A 117 -7.90 22.32 0.10
C GLY A 117 -8.68 23.25 1.01
N ASP A 118 -8.42 23.20 2.31
CA ASP A 118 -8.81 24.28 3.21
C ASP A 118 -7.88 25.48 2.97
N GLU A 119 -8.28 26.68 3.36
CA GLU A 119 -7.44 27.89 3.21
C GLU A 119 -6.07 27.79 3.89
N GLU A 120 -5.93 26.85 4.83
CA GLU A 120 -4.69 26.55 5.57
C GLU A 120 -3.90 25.34 4.99
N PHE A 121 -4.38 24.74 3.89
CA PHE A 121 -3.74 23.54 3.33
C PHE A 121 -2.42 23.91 2.62
N ASP A 122 -1.31 23.38 3.14
CA ASP A 122 0.03 23.48 2.53
C ASP A 122 0.44 22.16 1.88
N PRO A 123 0.35 22.05 0.55
CA PRO A 123 0.71 20.83 -0.17
C PRO A 123 2.16 20.40 0.05
N ALA A 124 3.07 21.37 0.20
CA ALA A 124 4.50 21.07 0.38
C ALA A 124 4.77 20.48 1.77
N ALA A 125 4.16 21.06 2.81
CA ALA A 125 4.26 20.53 4.18
C ALA A 125 3.65 19.12 4.27
N GLU A 126 2.48 18.90 3.67
CA GLU A 126 1.80 17.61 3.66
C GLU A 126 2.59 16.55 2.90
N LEU A 127 3.20 16.91 1.77
CA LEU A 127 4.04 16.01 0.99
C LEU A 127 5.33 15.68 1.75
N ALA A 128 5.95 16.66 2.41
CA ALA A 128 7.12 16.45 3.26
C ALA A 128 6.81 15.51 4.43
N GLU A 129 5.63 15.63 5.04
CA GLU A 129 5.18 14.70 6.08
C GLU A 129 5.03 13.27 5.55
N CYS A 130 4.41 13.10 4.37
CA CYS A 130 4.29 11.80 3.72
C CYS A 130 5.67 11.17 3.48
N LEU A 131 6.64 11.93 2.95
CA LEU A 131 8.00 11.45 2.72
C LEU A 131 8.70 11.09 4.02
N GLY A 132 8.55 11.90 5.08
CA GLY A 132 9.07 11.61 6.41
C GLY A 132 8.52 10.30 6.99
N GLN A 133 7.22 10.06 6.87
CA GLN A 133 6.58 8.81 7.29
C GLN A 133 7.11 7.61 6.50
N LEU A 134 7.32 7.75 5.19
CA LEU A 134 7.89 6.70 4.34
C LEU A 134 9.33 6.40 4.73
N ALA A 135 10.16 7.41 4.94
CA ALA A 135 11.55 7.26 5.36
C ALA A 135 11.66 6.54 6.72
N LEU A 136 10.85 6.92 7.70
CA LEU A 136 10.79 6.26 9.01
C LEU A 136 10.35 4.80 8.90
N ALA A 137 9.37 4.52 8.06
CA ALA A 137 8.91 3.16 7.83
C ALA A 137 9.99 2.30 7.16
N GLY A 138 10.69 2.83 6.15
CA GLY A 138 11.80 2.16 5.48
C GLY A 138 12.96 1.88 6.43
N ARG A 139 13.32 2.85 7.26
CA ARG A 139 14.34 2.66 8.29
C ARG A 139 14.02 1.51 9.23
N ARG A 140 12.77 1.43 9.69
CA ARG A 140 12.32 0.32 10.55
C ARG A 140 12.40 -1.03 9.82
N GLU A 141 11.91 -1.09 8.59
CA GLU A 141 11.97 -2.31 7.76
C GLU A 141 13.43 -2.77 7.54
N ARG A 142 14.34 -1.82 7.32
CA ARG A 142 15.76 -2.12 7.15
C ARG A 142 16.39 -2.66 8.44
N ILE A 143 16.10 -2.05 9.57
CA ILE A 143 16.54 -2.54 10.88
C ILE A 143 16.01 -3.96 11.12
N ASP A 144 14.73 -4.20 10.92
CA ASP A 144 14.10 -5.50 11.12
C ASP A 144 14.73 -6.57 10.20
N PHE A 145 14.99 -6.21 8.94
CA PHE A 145 15.69 -7.08 8.00
C PHE A 145 17.10 -7.46 8.47
N LEU A 146 17.89 -6.48 8.91
CA LEU A 146 19.25 -6.73 9.39
C LEU A 146 19.25 -7.59 10.67
N ILE A 147 18.33 -7.35 11.59
CA ILE A 147 18.16 -8.15 12.80
C ILE A 147 17.79 -9.59 12.44
N GLU A 148 16.84 -9.79 11.54
CA GLU A 148 16.43 -11.14 11.14
C GLU A 148 17.55 -11.87 10.39
N LYS A 149 18.26 -11.15 9.50
CA LYS A 149 19.44 -11.70 8.83
C LYS A 149 20.50 -12.14 9.83
N GLN A 150 20.76 -11.35 10.89
CA GLN A 150 21.73 -11.68 11.94
C GLN A 150 21.41 -12.99 12.68
N ARG A 151 20.14 -13.36 12.77
CA ARG A 151 19.72 -14.63 13.40
C ARG A 151 20.10 -15.86 12.57
N VAL A 152 20.16 -15.70 11.26
CA VAL A 152 20.42 -16.79 10.31
C VAL A 152 21.88 -16.83 9.88
N LYS A 153 22.49 -15.66 9.70
CA LYS A 153 23.87 -15.49 9.22
C LYS A 153 24.50 -14.26 9.86
N PRO A 154 25.79 -14.31 10.25
CA PRO A 154 26.49 -13.14 10.75
C PRO A 154 26.46 -12.03 9.71
N LEU A 155 26.23 -10.80 10.17
CA LEU A 155 26.30 -9.60 9.35
C LEU A 155 27.76 -9.30 8.99
N ASP A 156 27.98 -8.72 7.81
CA ASP A 156 29.28 -8.18 7.44
C ASP A 156 29.55 -6.83 8.15
N GLU A 157 30.77 -6.31 8.00
CA GLU A 157 31.18 -5.08 8.69
C GLU A 157 30.35 -3.87 8.24
N ALA A 158 29.98 -3.80 6.95
CA ALA A 158 29.17 -2.72 6.40
C ALA A 158 27.74 -2.77 6.96
N GLU A 159 27.14 -3.95 7.05
CA GLU A 159 25.81 -4.17 7.63
C GLU A 159 25.76 -3.87 9.13
N ILE A 160 26.86 -4.20 9.85
CA ILE A 160 27.00 -3.87 11.28
C ILE A 160 27.09 -2.34 11.45
N ALA A 161 27.88 -1.67 10.61
CA ALA A 161 27.98 -0.22 10.62
C ALA A 161 26.65 0.45 10.29
N GLU A 162 25.95 -0.03 9.26
CA GLU A 162 24.62 0.42 8.87
C GLU A 162 23.62 0.28 10.02
N LEU A 163 23.57 -0.91 10.64
CA LEU A 163 22.65 -1.15 11.77
C LEU A 163 22.91 -0.23 12.97
N ARG A 164 24.17 0.12 13.22
CA ARG A 164 24.55 1.08 14.26
C ARG A 164 24.09 2.50 13.90
N GLN A 165 24.19 2.89 12.64
CA GLN A 165 23.80 4.20 12.15
C GLN A 165 22.26 4.37 12.14
N LEU A 166 21.53 3.29 11.89
CA LEU A 166 20.08 3.28 11.84
C LEU A 166 19.42 3.25 13.24
N ARG A 167 20.14 2.93 14.29
CA ARG A 167 19.65 2.87 15.68
C ARG A 167 19.82 4.19 16.39
#